data_c41dcece36e088ba784368908e091643
#
_entry.id   c41dcece36e088ba784368908e091643
#
_cell.length_a   1.000
_cell.length_b   1.000
_cell.length_c   1.000
_cell.angle_alpha   90.00
_cell.angle_beta   90.00
_cell.angle_gamma   90.00
#
_symmetry.space_group_name_H-M   'P 1'
#
loop_
_entity.id
_entity.type
_entity.pdbx_description
1 polymer ?
#
loop_
_entity_poly.entity_id
_entity_poly.type
_entity_poly.pdbx_seq_one_letter_code
_entity_poly.pdbx_strand_id
1 'polypeptide(L)'
;MATLGIFDSGSGGLSVYRELVKVLPRERFIYYSDNAHCPYGEKTVLYIQERARFITDFLLGKGADIIVVACNTATAAAISMLREEYPSVPFVGMEPAVKPAALGTRTGVIGVLATAGTLKGSKYLHTRGRFEDNVRIAEHVGQGFVELVEAGILDGPEAEATVRASLQPLLDEGADVVVLGCTHYPFLRPVIERIAGPGVQVIDPAPAVARQAQRLLEERGVPMGEGPFSVELHSSGDPAALSRIFKLARIMP
;
A
#
# COMPACT_ATOMS: atom_id res chain seq x y z
N MET A 1 -10.14 11.58 20.35
CA MET A 1 -10.21 10.49 19.36
C MET A 1 -9.78 11.04 18.02
N ALA A 2 -8.74 10.50 17.43
CA ALA A 2 -8.28 10.91 16.12
C ALA A 2 -9.17 10.34 15.00
N THR A 3 -9.26 11.05 13.87
CA THR A 3 -9.94 10.58 12.67
C THR A 3 -8.91 10.40 11.55
N LEU A 4 -8.71 9.16 11.10
CA LEU A 4 -7.79 8.85 10.02
C LEU A 4 -8.55 8.73 8.70
N GLY A 5 -8.25 9.61 7.73
CA GLY A 5 -8.67 9.46 6.35
C GLY A 5 -7.68 8.57 5.62
N ILE A 6 -8.16 7.51 4.98
CA ILE A 6 -7.34 6.56 4.24
C ILE A 6 -7.89 6.45 2.84
N PHE A 7 -7.03 6.50 1.82
CA PHE A 7 -7.48 6.21 0.47
C PHE A 7 -6.50 5.35 -0.34
N ASP A 8 -7.06 4.58 -1.23
CA ASP A 8 -6.37 3.77 -2.22
C ASP A 8 -7.08 3.82 -3.57
N SER A 9 -6.40 3.41 -4.62
CA SER A 9 -6.99 3.22 -5.96
C SER A 9 -8.08 2.16 -6.00
N GLY A 10 -8.07 1.22 -5.05
CA GLY A 10 -8.99 0.11 -4.95
C GLY A 10 -9.16 -0.41 -3.54
N SER A 11 -9.32 -1.72 -3.40
CA SER A 11 -9.49 -2.38 -2.11
C SER A 11 -8.15 -2.75 -1.44
N GLY A 12 -7.03 -2.63 -2.14
CA GLY A 12 -5.70 -3.04 -1.66
C GLY A 12 -5.26 -2.32 -0.40
N GLY A 13 -5.56 -1.04 -0.25
CA GLY A 13 -5.24 -0.23 0.92
C GLY A 13 -5.86 -0.73 2.23
N LEU A 14 -6.80 -1.69 2.18
CA LEU A 14 -7.26 -2.41 3.35
C LEU A 14 -6.14 -3.19 4.04
N SER A 15 -5.07 -3.57 3.34
CA SER A 15 -3.86 -4.13 3.93
C SER A 15 -3.19 -3.14 4.90
N VAL A 16 -3.14 -1.86 4.54
CA VAL A 16 -2.62 -0.77 5.38
C VAL A 16 -3.59 -0.47 6.53
N TYR A 17 -4.88 -0.37 6.24
CA TYR A 17 -5.92 -0.18 7.24
C TYR A 17 -5.85 -1.24 8.34
N ARG A 18 -5.66 -2.51 7.99
CA ARG A 18 -5.48 -3.61 8.96
C ARG A 18 -4.33 -3.35 9.93
N GLU A 19 -3.22 -2.82 9.45
CA GLU A 19 -2.07 -2.51 10.31
C GLU A 19 -2.32 -1.24 11.15
N LEU A 20 -3.05 -0.25 10.62
CA LEU A 20 -3.47 0.94 11.39
C LEU A 20 -4.36 0.57 12.57
N VAL A 21 -5.35 -0.30 12.38
CA VAL A 21 -6.24 -0.76 13.46
C VAL A 21 -5.47 -1.46 14.58
N LYS A 22 -4.39 -2.20 14.28
CA LYS A 22 -3.56 -2.86 15.30
C LYS A 22 -2.85 -1.85 16.22
N VAL A 23 -2.37 -0.73 15.68
CA VAL A 23 -1.63 0.28 16.46
C VAL A 23 -2.54 1.39 17.00
N LEU A 24 -3.70 1.59 16.40
CA LEU A 24 -4.68 2.64 16.73
C LEU A 24 -6.10 2.05 16.88
N PRO A 25 -6.33 1.12 17.82
CA PRO A 25 -7.57 0.33 17.89
C PRO A 25 -8.81 1.09 18.38
N ARG A 26 -8.67 2.34 18.82
CA ARG A 26 -9.76 3.15 19.39
C ARG A 26 -10.01 4.44 18.63
N GLU A 27 -9.60 4.48 17.35
CA GLU A 27 -9.74 5.67 16.53
C GLU A 27 -10.89 5.52 15.52
N ARG A 28 -11.26 6.64 14.90
CA ARG A 28 -12.21 6.67 13.79
C ARG A 28 -11.45 6.58 12.48
N PHE A 29 -11.89 5.67 11.62
CA PHE A 29 -11.32 5.47 10.29
C PHE A 29 -12.35 5.80 9.21
N ILE A 30 -11.91 6.50 8.18
CA ILE A 30 -12.68 6.77 6.97
C ILE A 30 -11.86 6.24 5.80
N TYR A 31 -12.29 5.13 5.24
CA TYR A 31 -11.62 4.51 4.10
C TYR A 31 -12.33 4.87 2.79
N TYR A 32 -11.59 5.38 1.82
CA TYR A 32 -12.08 5.66 0.48
C TYR A 32 -11.37 4.76 -0.54
N SER A 33 -12.13 3.86 -1.18
CA SER A 33 -11.71 3.05 -2.31
C SER A 33 -12.08 3.74 -3.62
N ASP A 34 -11.09 4.10 -4.43
CA ASP A 34 -11.34 4.72 -5.74
C ASP A 34 -11.48 3.67 -6.86
N ASN A 35 -12.18 2.60 -6.58
CA ASN A 35 -12.21 1.39 -7.41
C ASN A 35 -12.88 1.56 -8.79
N ALA A 36 -13.72 2.59 -9.01
CA ALA A 36 -14.17 2.94 -10.36
C ALA A 36 -13.03 3.41 -11.28
N HIS A 37 -11.88 3.78 -10.70
CA HIS A 37 -10.70 4.31 -11.39
C HIS A 37 -9.49 3.38 -11.29
N CYS A 38 -9.63 2.23 -10.62
CA CYS A 38 -8.62 1.19 -10.46
C CYS A 38 -8.37 0.47 -11.81
N PRO A 39 -7.12 0.06 -12.12
CA PRO A 39 -5.88 0.33 -11.37
C PRO A 39 -5.23 1.68 -11.73
N TYR A 40 -4.59 2.34 -10.76
CA TYR A 40 -3.84 3.58 -10.99
C TYR A 40 -2.52 3.38 -11.73
N GLY A 41 -1.99 2.16 -11.75
CA GLY A 41 -0.70 1.86 -12.39
C GLY A 41 -0.64 2.17 -13.89
N GLU A 42 -1.79 2.28 -14.55
CA GLU A 42 -1.95 2.56 -15.98
C GLU A 42 -2.41 4.00 -16.26
N LYS A 43 -2.68 4.79 -15.23
CA LYS A 43 -3.19 6.17 -15.36
C LYS A 43 -2.05 7.18 -15.44
N THR A 44 -2.35 8.35 -16.04
CA THR A 44 -1.40 9.47 -16.07
C THR A 44 -1.23 10.08 -14.69
N VAL A 45 -0.08 10.71 -14.44
CA VAL A 45 0.21 11.41 -13.19
C VAL A 45 -0.85 12.49 -12.90
N LEU A 46 -1.22 13.29 -13.90
CA LEU A 46 -2.24 14.34 -13.75
C LEU A 46 -3.59 13.76 -13.32
N TYR A 47 -4.03 12.68 -13.95
CA TYR A 47 -5.27 12.01 -13.59
C TYR A 47 -5.26 11.55 -12.12
N ILE A 48 -4.16 10.92 -11.67
CA ILE A 48 -4.02 10.46 -10.29
C ILE A 48 -4.01 11.64 -9.32
N GLN A 49 -3.37 12.75 -9.68
CA GLN A 49 -3.34 13.98 -8.87
C GLN A 49 -4.74 14.59 -8.71
N GLU A 50 -5.54 14.67 -9.77
CA GLU A 50 -6.93 15.14 -9.71
C GLU A 50 -7.78 14.24 -8.79
N ARG A 51 -7.65 12.93 -8.93
CA ARG A 51 -8.34 11.98 -8.04
C ARG A 51 -7.91 12.15 -6.58
N ALA A 52 -6.61 12.28 -6.33
CA ALA A 52 -6.05 12.44 -5.00
C ALA A 52 -6.54 13.73 -4.32
N ARG A 53 -6.66 14.86 -5.05
CA ARG A 53 -7.28 16.09 -4.52
C ARG A 53 -8.74 15.87 -4.13
N PHE A 54 -9.53 15.35 -5.06
CA PHE A 54 -10.95 15.09 -4.82
C PHE A 54 -11.17 14.23 -3.57
N ILE A 55 -10.39 13.16 -3.41
CA ILE A 55 -10.52 12.26 -2.26
C ILE A 55 -10.01 12.92 -0.97
N THR A 56 -8.95 13.71 -1.06
CA THR A 56 -8.43 14.47 0.09
C THR A 56 -9.48 15.44 0.59
N ASP A 57 -10.10 16.24 -0.29
CA ASP A 57 -11.18 17.17 0.07
C ASP A 57 -12.38 16.44 0.71
N PHE A 58 -12.76 15.29 0.15
CA PHE A 58 -13.81 14.46 0.72
C PHE A 58 -13.47 13.99 2.15
N LEU A 59 -12.26 13.49 2.38
CA LEU A 59 -11.83 12.99 3.69
C LEU A 59 -11.72 14.14 4.72
N LEU A 60 -11.19 15.30 4.32
CA LEU A 60 -11.12 16.50 5.16
C LEU A 60 -12.52 17.02 5.49
N GLY A 61 -13.45 17.04 4.53
CA GLY A 61 -14.85 17.37 4.74
C GLY A 61 -15.57 16.44 5.72
N LYS A 62 -15.05 15.23 5.92
CA LYS A 62 -15.50 14.27 6.92
C LYS A 62 -14.79 14.42 8.28
N GLY A 63 -13.88 15.36 8.41
CA GLY A 63 -13.16 15.67 9.64
C GLY A 63 -11.90 14.80 9.88
N ALA A 64 -11.23 14.35 8.82
CA ALA A 64 -9.96 13.63 8.96
C ALA A 64 -8.86 14.55 9.52
N ASP A 65 -8.17 14.12 10.58
CA ASP A 65 -7.03 14.81 11.20
C ASP A 65 -5.72 14.51 10.47
N ILE A 66 -5.65 13.38 9.79
CA ILE A 66 -4.49 12.89 9.03
C ILE A 66 -4.97 12.13 7.79
N ILE A 67 -4.21 12.21 6.71
CA ILE A 67 -4.49 11.46 5.47
C ILE A 67 -3.40 10.41 5.24
N VAL A 68 -3.82 9.16 5.11
CA VAL A 68 -2.95 8.04 4.72
C VAL A 68 -3.21 7.70 3.25
N VAL A 69 -2.24 7.99 2.40
CA VAL A 69 -2.25 7.61 0.98
C VAL A 69 -1.80 6.15 0.89
N ALA A 70 -2.76 5.24 1.06
CA ALA A 70 -2.53 3.80 1.13
C ALA A 70 -2.43 3.17 -0.27
N CYS A 71 -1.69 3.83 -1.16
CA CYS A 71 -1.44 3.40 -2.53
C CYS A 71 -0.02 3.83 -2.94
N ASN A 72 0.83 2.87 -3.34
CA ASN A 72 2.19 3.20 -3.79
C ASN A 72 2.18 4.09 -5.03
N THR A 73 1.32 3.77 -6.00
CA THR A 73 1.20 4.55 -7.24
C THR A 73 0.68 5.97 -6.97
N ALA A 74 -0.35 6.12 -6.12
CA ALA A 74 -0.86 7.44 -5.74
C ALA A 74 0.18 8.23 -4.94
N THR A 75 0.91 7.58 -4.03
CA THR A 75 2.02 8.22 -3.30
C THR A 75 3.09 8.74 -4.26
N ALA A 76 3.52 7.92 -5.21
CA ALA A 76 4.53 8.31 -6.19
C ALA A 76 4.08 9.51 -7.05
N ALA A 77 2.80 9.55 -7.43
CA ALA A 77 2.27 10.56 -8.33
C ALA A 77 1.84 11.87 -7.62
N ALA A 78 1.33 11.79 -6.39
CA ALA A 78 0.56 12.90 -5.81
C ALA A 78 1.04 13.41 -4.45
N ILE A 79 1.83 12.65 -3.66
CA ILE A 79 2.09 13.01 -2.26
C ILE A 79 2.82 14.35 -2.09
N SER A 80 3.72 14.72 -3.02
CA SER A 80 4.45 16.00 -2.95
C SER A 80 3.48 17.16 -3.20
N MET A 81 2.68 17.07 -4.25
CA MET A 81 1.63 18.03 -4.57
C MET A 81 0.64 18.19 -3.42
N LEU A 82 0.14 17.10 -2.82
CA LEU A 82 -0.80 17.17 -1.70
C LEU A 82 -0.19 17.89 -0.49
N ARG A 83 1.09 17.67 -0.18
CA ARG A 83 1.78 18.36 0.92
C ARG A 83 1.96 19.85 0.65
N GLU A 84 2.12 20.25 -0.60
CA GLU A 84 2.22 21.65 -1.01
C GLU A 84 0.85 22.36 -0.97
N GLU A 85 -0.20 21.70 -1.46
CA GLU A 85 -1.55 22.27 -1.53
C GLU A 85 -2.27 22.28 -0.17
N TYR A 86 -1.95 21.31 0.72
CA TYR A 86 -2.56 21.16 2.05
C TYR A 86 -1.50 21.23 3.17
N PRO A 87 -0.79 22.35 3.36
CA PRO A 87 0.39 22.41 4.26
C PRO A 87 0.06 22.17 5.74
N SER A 88 -1.19 22.37 6.16
CA SER A 88 -1.65 22.10 7.53
C SER A 88 -2.01 20.62 7.77
N VAL A 89 -2.21 19.84 6.73
CA VAL A 89 -2.65 18.44 6.82
C VAL A 89 -1.45 17.49 6.85
N PRO A 90 -1.33 16.61 7.85
CA PRO A 90 -0.31 15.57 7.84
C PRO A 90 -0.66 14.47 6.83
N PHE A 91 0.28 14.17 5.94
CA PHE A 91 0.15 13.09 4.96
C PHE A 91 1.17 11.98 5.22
N VAL A 92 0.68 10.75 5.31
CA VAL A 92 1.50 9.54 5.27
C VAL A 92 1.33 8.90 3.90
N GLY A 93 2.42 8.77 3.16
CA GLY A 93 2.46 7.99 1.94
C GLY A 93 3.11 6.63 2.19
N MET A 94 3.04 5.74 1.20
CA MET A 94 3.76 4.49 1.24
C MET A 94 4.66 4.31 0.03
N GLU A 95 5.81 3.67 0.26
CA GLU A 95 6.79 3.38 -0.76
C GLU A 95 7.27 1.92 -0.60
N PRO A 96 7.76 1.28 -1.66
CA PRO A 96 8.39 -0.01 -1.54
C PRO A 96 9.54 0.02 -0.53
N ALA A 97 9.62 -1.01 0.31
CA ALA A 97 10.55 -1.09 1.44
C ALA A 97 11.99 -1.46 0.99
N VAL A 98 12.55 -0.74 0.01
CA VAL A 98 13.89 -0.98 -0.57
C VAL A 98 14.98 -0.90 0.48
N LYS A 99 14.96 0.13 1.34
CA LYS A 99 15.98 0.33 2.38
C LYS A 99 16.09 -0.88 3.33
N PRO A 100 15.03 -1.33 4.02
CA PRO A 100 15.14 -2.49 4.90
C PRO A 100 15.47 -3.78 4.13
N ALA A 101 15.04 -3.92 2.88
CA ALA A 101 15.41 -5.06 2.04
C ALA A 101 16.91 -5.08 1.73
N ALA A 102 17.46 -3.94 1.30
CA ALA A 102 18.89 -3.82 1.00
C ALA A 102 19.79 -4.07 2.22
N LEU A 103 19.33 -3.68 3.41
CA LEU A 103 20.06 -3.93 4.65
C LEU A 103 19.90 -5.37 5.18
N GLY A 104 18.87 -6.10 4.74
CA GLY A 104 18.54 -7.45 5.22
C GLY A 104 18.94 -8.58 4.28
N THR A 105 19.28 -8.30 3.03
CA THR A 105 19.67 -9.32 2.07
C THR A 105 21.01 -9.98 2.44
N ARG A 106 21.11 -11.29 2.24
CA ARG A 106 22.33 -12.10 2.43
C ARG A 106 23.01 -12.41 1.11
N THR A 107 22.22 -12.48 0.03
CA THR A 107 22.74 -12.77 -1.32
C THR A 107 23.23 -11.51 -2.03
N GLY A 108 22.90 -10.31 -1.51
CA GLY A 108 23.11 -9.04 -2.20
C GLY A 108 22.10 -8.76 -3.32
N VAL A 109 21.04 -9.59 -3.44
CA VAL A 109 19.98 -9.43 -4.43
C VAL A 109 18.64 -9.28 -3.74
N ILE A 110 17.91 -8.20 -4.06
CA ILE A 110 16.53 -7.99 -3.59
C ILE A 110 15.58 -7.97 -4.79
N GLY A 111 14.40 -8.55 -4.61
CA GLY A 111 13.31 -8.48 -5.57
C GLY A 111 12.30 -7.40 -5.19
N VAL A 112 11.85 -6.61 -6.15
CA VAL A 112 10.77 -5.64 -5.97
C VAL A 112 9.62 -6.01 -6.89
N LEU A 113 8.53 -6.49 -6.30
CA LEU A 113 7.24 -6.66 -6.98
C LEU A 113 6.42 -5.39 -6.82
N ALA A 114 6.11 -4.70 -7.90
CA ALA A 114 5.33 -3.47 -7.84
C ALA A 114 4.50 -3.24 -9.11
N THR A 115 3.69 -2.20 -9.13
CA THR A 115 3.02 -1.77 -10.37
C THR A 115 3.99 -1.00 -11.26
N ALA A 116 3.73 -0.97 -12.57
CA ALA A 116 4.53 -0.21 -13.53
C ALA A 116 4.63 1.29 -13.15
N GLY A 117 3.52 1.88 -12.66
CA GLY A 117 3.52 3.28 -12.20
C GLY A 117 4.40 3.51 -10.97
N THR A 118 4.47 2.54 -10.05
CA THR A 118 5.36 2.61 -8.88
C THR A 118 6.83 2.54 -9.29
N LEU A 119 7.20 1.59 -10.16
CA LEU A 119 8.59 1.41 -10.62
C LEU A 119 9.13 2.60 -11.43
N LYS A 120 8.26 3.36 -12.07
CA LYS A 120 8.59 4.59 -12.81
C LYS A 120 8.53 5.86 -11.96
N GLY A 121 8.02 5.77 -10.74
CA GLY A 121 7.82 6.91 -9.84
C GLY A 121 9.15 7.50 -9.36
N SER A 122 9.28 8.84 -9.39
CA SER A 122 10.51 9.56 -9.03
C SER A 122 11.02 9.23 -7.62
N LYS A 123 10.12 9.06 -6.66
CA LYS A 123 10.47 8.69 -5.28
C LYS A 123 11.08 7.29 -5.20
N TYR A 124 10.48 6.32 -5.88
CA TYR A 124 11.03 4.97 -5.95
C TYR A 124 12.41 4.97 -6.60
N LEU A 125 12.55 5.65 -7.75
CA LEU A 125 13.83 5.76 -8.47
C LEU A 125 14.90 6.43 -7.62
N HIS A 126 14.54 7.49 -6.87
CA HIS A 126 15.46 8.13 -5.92
C HIS A 126 15.91 7.16 -4.80
N THR A 127 14.96 6.41 -4.22
CA THR A 127 15.29 5.44 -3.16
C THR A 127 16.13 4.30 -3.72
N ARG A 128 15.78 3.76 -4.90
CA ARG A 128 16.56 2.75 -5.60
C ARG A 128 18.00 3.20 -5.83
N GLY A 129 18.22 4.39 -6.43
CA GLY A 129 19.53 4.93 -6.73
C GLY A 129 20.47 5.08 -5.52
N ARG A 130 19.92 5.11 -4.29
CA ARG A 130 20.74 5.14 -3.06
C ARG A 130 21.30 3.77 -2.66
N PHE A 131 20.79 2.70 -3.21
CA PHE A 131 21.15 1.32 -2.81
C PHE A 131 21.67 0.45 -3.95
N GLU A 132 21.48 0.84 -5.23
CA GLU A 132 21.86 0.05 -6.40
C GLU A 132 23.37 -0.19 -6.54
N ASP A 133 24.20 0.64 -5.91
CA ASP A 133 25.66 0.42 -5.84
C ASP A 133 26.06 -0.67 -4.82
N ASN A 134 25.16 -0.99 -3.86
CA ASN A 134 25.45 -1.91 -2.77
C ASN A 134 24.75 -3.26 -2.93
N VAL A 135 23.58 -3.28 -3.58
CA VAL A 135 22.78 -4.49 -3.79
C VAL A 135 22.17 -4.48 -5.19
N ARG A 136 22.04 -5.64 -5.79
CA ARG A 136 21.30 -5.81 -7.04
C ARG A 136 19.80 -5.72 -6.74
N ILE A 137 19.09 -4.84 -7.44
CA ILE A 137 17.65 -4.66 -7.32
C ILE A 137 17.00 -5.22 -8.58
N ALA A 138 16.42 -6.42 -8.46
CA ALA A 138 15.63 -7.06 -9.49
C ALA A 138 14.18 -6.56 -9.39
N GLU A 139 13.61 -6.10 -10.49
CA GLU A 139 12.27 -5.50 -10.53
C GLU A 139 11.35 -6.31 -11.42
N HIS A 140 10.14 -6.53 -10.96
CA HIS A 140 9.10 -7.16 -11.78
C HIS A 140 7.73 -6.55 -11.51
N VAL A 141 6.94 -6.37 -12.58
CA VAL A 141 5.54 -5.95 -12.46
C VAL A 141 4.71 -7.16 -12.06
N GLY A 142 3.95 -7.05 -10.96
CA GLY A 142 3.00 -8.08 -10.56
C GLY A 142 1.76 -8.07 -11.45
N GLN A 143 1.92 -8.60 -12.67
CA GLN A 143 0.85 -8.63 -13.66
C GLN A 143 -0.31 -9.50 -13.17
N GLY A 144 -1.54 -8.97 -13.22
CA GLY A 144 -2.74 -9.69 -12.79
C GLY A 144 -2.99 -9.75 -11.28
N PHE A 145 -2.04 -9.28 -10.43
CA PHE A 145 -2.19 -9.37 -8.97
C PHE A 145 -3.32 -8.48 -8.43
N VAL A 146 -3.47 -7.28 -8.98
CA VAL A 146 -4.55 -6.35 -8.59
C VAL A 146 -5.90 -6.96 -8.94
N GLU A 147 -6.03 -7.49 -10.14
CA GLU A 147 -7.24 -8.10 -10.67
C GLU A 147 -7.66 -9.32 -9.84
N LEU A 148 -6.72 -10.19 -9.48
CA LEU A 148 -6.98 -11.33 -8.58
C LEU A 148 -7.56 -10.88 -7.24
N VAL A 149 -6.93 -9.88 -6.62
CA VAL A 149 -7.38 -9.38 -5.30
C VAL A 149 -8.75 -8.73 -5.40
N GLU A 150 -8.99 -7.86 -6.39
CA GLU A 150 -10.29 -7.20 -6.58
C GLU A 150 -11.41 -8.24 -6.91
N ALA A 151 -11.06 -9.33 -7.58
CA ALA A 151 -11.96 -10.46 -7.80
C ALA A 151 -12.16 -11.34 -6.54
N GLY A 152 -11.31 -11.20 -5.51
CA GLY A 152 -11.32 -12.02 -4.30
C GLY A 152 -10.67 -13.40 -4.48
N ILE A 153 -9.85 -13.57 -5.53
CA ILE A 153 -9.10 -14.81 -5.82
C ILE A 153 -7.75 -14.72 -5.12
N LEU A 154 -7.69 -15.14 -3.86
CA LEU A 154 -6.51 -14.98 -3.00
C LEU A 154 -5.65 -16.24 -2.88
N ASP A 155 -6.10 -17.37 -3.40
CA ASP A 155 -5.41 -18.66 -3.41
C ASP A 155 -5.93 -19.54 -4.56
N GLY A 156 -5.35 -20.73 -4.72
CA GLY A 156 -5.72 -21.71 -5.74
C GLY A 156 -4.86 -21.65 -7.00
N PRO A 157 -5.12 -22.52 -7.97
CA PRO A 157 -4.26 -22.68 -9.15
C PRO A 157 -4.07 -21.42 -9.98
N GLU A 158 -5.12 -20.60 -10.12
CA GLU A 158 -5.06 -19.34 -10.88
C GLU A 158 -4.15 -18.31 -10.18
N ALA A 159 -4.34 -18.11 -8.87
CA ALA A 159 -3.49 -17.22 -8.08
C ALA A 159 -2.04 -17.72 -8.09
N GLU A 160 -1.82 -19.03 -7.94
CA GLU A 160 -0.47 -19.61 -7.95
C GLU A 160 0.22 -19.42 -9.30
N ALA A 161 -0.45 -19.67 -10.41
CA ALA A 161 0.12 -19.49 -11.74
C ALA A 161 0.49 -18.02 -12.00
N THR A 162 -0.41 -17.09 -11.66
CA THR A 162 -0.20 -15.65 -11.83
C THR A 162 0.95 -15.14 -10.96
N VAL A 163 0.99 -15.54 -9.68
CA VAL A 163 2.07 -15.14 -8.76
C VAL A 163 3.40 -15.72 -9.21
N ARG A 164 3.45 -16.98 -9.60
CA ARG A 164 4.68 -17.63 -10.06
C ARG A 164 5.27 -16.94 -11.28
N ALA A 165 4.46 -16.55 -12.24
CA ALA A 165 4.92 -15.87 -13.45
C ALA A 165 5.69 -14.57 -13.16
N SER A 166 5.30 -13.82 -12.11
CA SER A 166 5.95 -12.57 -11.73
C SER A 166 7.05 -12.74 -10.68
N LEU A 167 6.94 -13.74 -9.82
CA LEU A 167 7.89 -13.96 -8.73
C LEU A 167 9.12 -14.76 -9.18
N GLN A 168 8.93 -15.78 -10.03
CA GLN A 168 10.00 -16.68 -10.44
C GLN A 168 11.22 -15.95 -11.04
N PRO A 169 11.04 -14.93 -11.93
CA PRO A 169 12.19 -14.18 -12.45
C PRO A 169 13.06 -13.56 -11.36
N LEU A 170 12.45 -13.05 -10.27
CA LEU A 170 13.21 -12.49 -9.15
C LEU A 170 13.99 -13.56 -8.38
N LEU A 171 13.39 -14.73 -8.20
CA LEU A 171 14.04 -15.88 -7.53
C LEU A 171 15.19 -16.43 -8.37
N ASP A 172 15.02 -16.50 -9.68
CA ASP A 172 16.07 -16.96 -10.63
C ASP A 172 17.27 -16.00 -10.65
N GLU A 173 17.06 -14.72 -10.34
CA GLU A 173 18.14 -13.75 -10.14
C GLU A 173 18.82 -13.85 -8.78
N GLY A 174 18.34 -14.71 -7.89
CA GLY A 174 18.92 -14.97 -6.58
C GLY A 174 18.38 -14.05 -5.46
N ALA A 175 17.23 -13.41 -5.64
CA ALA A 175 16.63 -12.58 -4.59
C ALA A 175 16.27 -13.43 -3.36
N ASP A 176 16.82 -13.07 -2.21
CA ASP A 176 16.48 -13.65 -0.90
C ASP A 176 15.60 -12.73 -0.04
N VAL A 177 15.31 -11.53 -0.54
CA VAL A 177 14.31 -10.61 0.02
C VAL A 177 13.42 -10.13 -1.10
N VAL A 178 12.10 -10.23 -0.93
CA VAL A 178 11.09 -9.74 -1.87
C VAL A 178 10.25 -8.65 -1.22
N VAL A 179 10.21 -7.47 -1.84
CA VAL A 179 9.44 -6.31 -1.38
C VAL A 179 8.11 -6.26 -2.10
N LEU A 180 7.02 -6.13 -1.34
CA LEU A 180 5.68 -5.91 -1.87
C LEU A 180 5.44 -4.41 -2.10
N GLY A 181 5.59 -3.94 -3.34
CA GLY A 181 5.45 -2.54 -3.74
C GLY A 181 4.05 -2.15 -4.22
N CYS A 182 3.02 -2.89 -3.83
CA CYS A 182 1.62 -2.59 -4.09
C CYS A 182 0.76 -3.06 -2.92
N THR A 183 -0.25 -2.29 -2.55
CA THR A 183 -1.17 -2.55 -1.42
C THR A 183 -2.03 -3.80 -1.59
N HIS A 184 -2.25 -4.24 -2.81
CA HIS A 184 -2.97 -5.47 -3.11
C HIS A 184 -2.12 -6.72 -2.81
N TYR A 185 -0.81 -6.66 -3.00
CA TYR A 185 0.06 -7.85 -2.93
C TYR A 185 0.12 -8.54 -1.56
N PRO A 186 -0.02 -7.84 -0.42
CA PRO A 186 -0.12 -8.50 0.89
C PRO A 186 -1.29 -9.49 1.03
N PHE A 187 -2.36 -9.36 0.22
CA PHE A 187 -3.45 -10.35 0.20
C PHE A 187 -3.02 -11.67 -0.44
N LEU A 188 -2.04 -11.64 -1.35
CA LEU A 188 -1.44 -12.82 -1.99
C LEU A 188 -0.20 -13.33 -1.25
N ARG A 189 0.16 -12.73 -0.11
CA ARG A 189 1.36 -13.08 0.65
C ARG A 189 1.48 -14.58 0.96
N PRO A 190 0.42 -15.31 1.36
CA PRO A 190 0.52 -16.76 1.59
C PRO A 190 0.96 -17.53 0.34
N VAL A 191 0.47 -17.14 -0.84
CA VAL A 191 0.86 -17.75 -2.13
C VAL A 191 2.30 -17.34 -2.50
N ILE A 192 2.66 -16.07 -2.32
CA ILE A 192 4.01 -15.57 -2.56
C ILE A 192 5.02 -16.33 -1.69
N GLU A 193 4.79 -16.45 -0.38
CA GLU A 193 5.67 -17.13 0.55
C GLU A 193 5.79 -18.64 0.25
N ARG A 194 4.69 -19.28 -0.16
CA ARG A 194 4.68 -20.69 -0.56
C ARG A 194 5.56 -20.95 -1.80
N ILE A 195 5.52 -20.04 -2.78
CA ILE A 195 6.32 -20.15 -4.01
C ILE A 195 7.77 -19.77 -3.74
N ALA A 196 8.00 -18.71 -2.98
CA ALA A 196 9.35 -18.22 -2.64
C ALA A 196 10.15 -19.21 -1.78
N GLY A 197 9.46 -19.98 -0.93
CA GLY A 197 10.08 -20.90 -0.01
C GLY A 197 10.71 -20.24 1.23
N PRO A 198 11.20 -21.05 2.19
CA PRO A 198 11.62 -20.56 3.52
C PRO A 198 12.92 -19.74 3.50
N GLY A 199 13.65 -19.76 2.40
CA GLY A 199 14.90 -19.01 2.24
C GLY A 199 14.72 -17.53 1.87
N VAL A 200 13.49 -17.14 1.50
CA VAL A 200 13.19 -15.79 1.00
C VAL A 200 12.32 -15.03 2.00
N GLN A 201 12.78 -13.85 2.40
CA GLN A 201 12.00 -12.95 3.25
C GLN A 201 11.05 -12.10 2.40
N VAL A 202 9.77 -12.05 2.76
CA VAL A 202 8.78 -11.15 2.12
C VAL A 202 8.51 -9.95 3.01
N ILE A 203 8.76 -8.74 2.50
CA ILE A 203 8.58 -7.48 3.22
C ILE A 203 7.34 -6.73 2.73
N ASP A 204 6.43 -6.46 3.65
CA ASP A 204 5.27 -5.60 3.48
C ASP A 204 5.54 -4.25 4.17
N PRO A 205 5.43 -3.11 3.46
CA PRO A 205 5.64 -1.79 4.06
C PRO A 205 4.49 -1.32 4.96
N ALA A 206 3.31 -1.93 4.93
CA ALA A 206 2.13 -1.47 5.65
C ALA A 206 2.33 -1.29 7.17
N PRO A 207 3.03 -2.18 7.90
CA PRO A 207 3.32 -1.96 9.33
C PRO A 207 4.14 -0.70 9.61
N ALA A 208 5.06 -0.33 8.70
CA ALA A 208 5.85 0.90 8.85
C ALA A 208 5.00 2.15 8.60
N VAL A 209 4.08 2.10 7.64
CA VAL A 209 3.10 3.16 7.37
C VAL A 209 2.21 3.39 8.59
N ALA A 210 1.72 2.33 9.21
CA ALA A 210 0.86 2.42 10.41
C ALA A 210 1.60 3.09 11.59
N ARG A 211 2.85 2.68 11.86
CA ARG A 211 3.68 3.33 12.90
C ARG A 211 3.97 4.80 12.59
N GLN A 212 4.17 5.15 11.31
CA GLN A 212 4.38 6.54 10.92
C GLN A 212 3.12 7.40 11.12
N ALA A 213 1.93 6.86 10.84
CA ALA A 213 0.69 7.56 11.10
C ALA A 213 0.49 7.82 12.60
N GLN A 214 0.72 6.82 13.45
CA GLN A 214 0.69 6.98 14.89
C GLN A 214 1.66 8.07 15.37
N ARG A 215 2.92 8.02 14.93
CA ARG A 215 3.94 9.01 15.29
C ARG A 215 3.54 10.43 14.93
N LEU A 216 2.97 10.65 13.72
CA LEU A 216 2.54 11.99 13.30
C LEU A 216 1.36 12.51 14.11
N LEU A 217 0.44 11.65 14.54
CA LEU A 217 -0.65 12.04 15.44
C LEU A 217 -0.11 12.46 16.80
N GLU A 218 0.85 11.70 17.37
CA GLU A 218 1.54 12.02 18.63
C GLU A 218 2.30 13.36 18.54
N GLU A 219 3.11 13.56 17.50
CA GLU A 219 3.88 14.78 17.26
C GLU A 219 3.00 16.03 17.12
N ARG A 220 1.77 15.87 16.64
CA ARG A 220 0.80 16.96 16.50
C ARG A 220 -0.11 17.14 17.72
N GLY A 221 0.04 16.33 18.75
CA GLY A 221 -0.77 16.40 19.95
C GLY A 221 -2.25 16.09 19.72
N VAL A 222 -2.57 15.31 18.68
CA VAL A 222 -3.95 14.89 18.41
C VAL A 222 -4.38 13.89 19.49
N PRO A 223 -5.48 14.13 20.23
CA PRO A 223 -5.93 13.20 21.26
C PRO A 223 -6.27 11.83 20.68
N MET A 224 -5.70 10.77 21.23
CA MET A 224 -5.89 9.39 20.79
C MET A 224 -6.47 8.50 21.90
N GLY A 225 -7.14 7.43 21.51
CA GLY A 225 -7.49 6.32 22.41
C GLY A 225 -8.71 6.54 23.32
N GLU A 226 -9.47 7.64 23.18
CA GLU A 226 -10.56 8.00 24.08
C GLU A 226 -11.97 7.69 23.54
N GLY A 227 -12.10 7.09 22.36
CA GLY A 227 -13.39 6.86 21.71
C GLY A 227 -13.69 5.39 21.41
N PRO A 228 -14.93 5.09 20.99
CA PRO A 228 -15.24 3.80 20.41
C PRO A 228 -14.63 3.70 19.01
N PHE A 229 -14.08 2.52 18.70
CA PHE A 229 -13.68 2.20 17.33
C PHE A 229 -14.84 2.41 16.36
N SER A 230 -14.54 3.05 15.22
CA SER A 230 -15.50 3.15 14.13
C SER A 230 -14.80 3.17 12.77
N VAL A 231 -15.45 2.64 11.76
CA VAL A 231 -14.99 2.69 10.37
C VAL A 231 -16.13 3.04 9.44
N GLU A 232 -15.88 3.98 8.54
CA GLU A 232 -16.75 4.30 7.42
C GLU A 232 -16.05 3.85 6.13
N LEU A 233 -16.74 3.06 5.32
CA LEU A 233 -16.23 2.59 4.03
C LEU A 233 -16.94 3.34 2.90
N HIS A 234 -16.18 3.99 2.04
CA HIS A 234 -16.65 4.68 0.86
C HIS A 234 -16.01 4.10 -0.40
N SER A 235 -16.75 4.12 -1.50
CA SER A 235 -16.32 3.60 -2.79
C SER A 235 -16.79 4.53 -3.91
N SER A 236 -15.92 4.78 -4.88
CA SER A 236 -16.31 5.50 -6.12
C SER A 236 -17.06 4.59 -7.11
N GLY A 237 -16.99 3.28 -6.93
CA GLY A 237 -17.66 2.28 -7.76
C GLY A 237 -18.60 1.42 -6.93
N ASP A 238 -18.53 0.08 -7.11
CA ASP A 238 -19.39 -0.87 -6.40
C ASP A 238 -18.99 -1.02 -4.92
N PRO A 239 -19.83 -0.57 -3.96
CA PRO A 239 -19.56 -0.76 -2.54
C PRO A 239 -19.55 -2.23 -2.10
N ALA A 240 -20.22 -3.12 -2.83
CA ALA A 240 -20.26 -4.53 -2.49
C ALA A 240 -18.90 -5.20 -2.72
N ALA A 241 -18.16 -4.78 -3.75
CA ALA A 241 -16.80 -5.25 -3.99
C ALA A 241 -15.87 -4.91 -2.82
N LEU A 242 -15.87 -3.64 -2.37
CA LEU A 242 -15.11 -3.20 -1.21
C LEU A 242 -15.49 -3.97 0.06
N SER A 243 -16.81 -4.13 0.31
CA SER A 243 -17.31 -4.86 1.48
C SER A 243 -16.90 -6.33 1.48
N ARG A 244 -16.83 -6.97 0.31
CA ARG A 244 -16.36 -8.35 0.17
C ARG A 244 -14.90 -8.48 0.59
N ILE A 245 -14.01 -7.64 0.08
CA ILE A 245 -12.57 -7.67 0.43
C ILE A 245 -12.38 -7.32 1.90
N PHE A 246 -13.13 -6.36 2.44
CA PHE A 246 -13.10 -6.00 3.86
C PHE A 246 -13.40 -7.21 4.75
N LYS A 247 -14.42 -8.00 4.41
CA LYS A 247 -14.76 -9.23 5.14
C LYS A 247 -13.68 -10.33 4.99
N LEU A 248 -13.17 -10.53 3.77
CA LEU A 248 -12.10 -11.51 3.51
C LEU A 248 -10.81 -11.17 4.26
N ALA A 249 -10.50 -9.90 4.40
CA ALA A 249 -9.32 -9.43 5.12
C ALA A 249 -9.42 -9.64 6.66
N ARG A 250 -10.58 -10.05 7.20
CA ARG A 250 -10.85 -10.23 8.63
C ARG A 250 -10.41 -9.03 9.47
N ILE A 251 -10.69 -7.82 8.98
CA ILE A 251 -10.24 -6.57 9.58
C ILE A 251 -11.30 -6.08 10.56
N MET A 252 -11.30 -6.66 11.73
CA MET A 252 -12.02 -6.13 12.90
C MET A 252 -11.01 -6.11 14.06
N PRO A 253 -11.12 -5.13 14.98
CA PRO A 253 -10.28 -5.10 16.17
C PRO A 253 -10.53 -6.29 17.07
#